data_449538c294a6eec3208846439530da3a
#
_entry.id   449538c294a6eec3208846439530da3a
#
_cell.length_a   1.000
_cell.length_b   1.000
_cell.length_c   1.000
_cell.angle_alpha   90.00
_cell.angle_beta   90.00
_cell.angle_gamma   90.00
#
_symmetry.space_group_name_H-M   'P 1'
#
loop_
_entity.id
_entity.type
_entity.pdbx_description
1 polymer ?
#
loop_
_entity_poly.entity_id
_entity_poly.type
_entity_poly.pdbx_seq_one_letter_code
_entity_poly.pdbx_strand_id
1 'polypeptide(L)'
;MKKTAVLVLAAMATMDIAAQYPTIPDSIKARAARQEAEWDAHSDKAWAEAYPIVMKEEAENGRPYRPWASKPEDLIKADIVAFPGAEGGGAYTPGGRGGKVYVVTSLADSGPGTLREACEKGGARTIVFNVAGVIKLNSPITVRAPYITILGQTAPGDGVCVTGASFLIDTHDVIIRHMRFRRGRI
;
A
#
# COMPACT_ATOMS: atom_id res chain seq x y z
N MET A 1 68.44 -44.38 -5.97
CA MET A 1 67.24 -44.40 -5.08
C MET A 1 66.32 -43.30 -5.59
N LYS A 2 65.26 -43.66 -6.33
CA LYS A 2 64.30 -42.72 -6.89
C LYS A 2 63.15 -42.57 -5.90
N LYS A 3 62.96 -41.35 -5.36
CA LYS A 3 61.81 -41.01 -4.50
C LYS A 3 60.61 -40.64 -5.40
N THR A 4 59.62 -41.53 -5.47
CA THR A 4 58.36 -41.28 -6.14
C THR A 4 57.48 -40.46 -5.22
N ALA A 5 57.21 -39.18 -5.60
CA ALA A 5 56.24 -38.34 -4.91
C ALA A 5 54.86 -38.71 -5.44
N VAL A 6 54.00 -39.21 -4.56
CA VAL A 6 52.60 -39.46 -4.84
C VAL A 6 51.86 -38.15 -4.59
N LEU A 7 51.39 -37.53 -5.67
CA LEU A 7 50.52 -36.34 -5.60
C LEU A 7 49.10 -36.81 -5.37
N VAL A 8 48.60 -36.68 -4.15
CA VAL A 8 47.17 -36.90 -3.84
C VAL A 8 46.42 -35.66 -4.23
N LEU A 9 45.74 -35.70 -5.40
CA LEU A 9 44.82 -34.67 -5.83
C LEU A 9 43.52 -34.86 -5.03
N ALA A 10 43.31 -34.07 -3.98
CA ALA A 10 42.02 -34.00 -3.31
C ALA A 10 41.06 -33.24 -4.22
N ALA A 11 40.20 -33.97 -4.93
CA ALA A 11 39.03 -33.40 -5.59
C ALA A 11 38.06 -32.92 -4.54
N MET A 12 38.08 -31.60 -4.22
CA MET A 12 37.01 -30.99 -3.51
C MET A 12 35.79 -30.97 -4.43
N ALA A 13 34.88 -31.90 -4.24
CA ALA A 13 33.54 -31.79 -4.77
C ALA A 13 32.88 -30.59 -4.07
N THR A 14 32.80 -29.47 -4.77
CA THR A 14 31.93 -28.39 -4.39
C THR A 14 30.51 -28.91 -4.50
N MET A 15 29.94 -29.36 -3.39
CA MET A 15 28.50 -29.56 -3.31
C MET A 15 27.88 -28.17 -3.42
N ASP A 16 27.32 -27.87 -4.60
CA ASP A 16 26.37 -26.79 -4.76
C ASP A 16 25.21 -27.09 -3.83
N ILE A 17 25.24 -26.48 -2.64
CA ILE A 17 24.09 -26.40 -1.76
C ILE A 17 23.17 -25.38 -2.40
N ALA A 18 22.54 -25.74 -3.52
CA ALA A 18 21.36 -25.05 -4.00
C ALA A 18 20.33 -25.21 -2.89
N ALA A 19 20.04 -24.12 -2.19
CA ALA A 19 18.96 -24.09 -1.21
C ALA A 19 17.71 -24.61 -1.94
N GLN A 20 17.30 -25.84 -1.64
CA GLN A 20 16.13 -26.47 -2.25
C GLN A 20 14.88 -25.80 -1.67
N TYR A 21 14.57 -24.60 -2.18
CA TYR A 21 13.22 -24.11 -2.03
C TYR A 21 12.28 -25.02 -2.82
N PRO A 22 11.17 -25.46 -2.24
CA PRO A 22 10.22 -26.31 -2.96
C PRO A 22 9.81 -25.61 -4.26
N THR A 23 9.97 -26.31 -5.39
CA THR A 23 9.59 -25.79 -6.69
C THR A 23 8.09 -25.59 -6.73
N ILE A 24 7.64 -24.35 -6.93
CA ILE A 24 6.23 -24.04 -7.04
C ILE A 24 5.71 -24.61 -8.36
N PRO A 25 4.68 -25.48 -8.36
CA PRO A 25 4.09 -26.03 -9.58
C PRO A 25 3.63 -24.92 -10.56
N ASP A 26 3.82 -25.15 -11.85
CA ASP A 26 3.50 -24.16 -12.88
C ASP A 26 2.00 -23.82 -12.93
N SER A 27 1.13 -24.75 -12.57
CA SER A 27 -0.31 -24.50 -12.41
C SER A 27 -0.63 -23.47 -11.30
N ILE A 28 0.15 -23.47 -10.21
CA ILE A 28 0.01 -22.51 -9.13
C ILE A 28 0.54 -21.14 -9.57
N LYS A 29 1.70 -21.11 -10.26
CA LYS A 29 2.25 -19.87 -10.82
C LYS A 29 1.27 -19.23 -11.81
N ALA A 30 0.71 -20.02 -12.73
CA ALA A 30 -0.23 -19.54 -13.74
C ALA A 30 -1.54 -19.02 -13.10
N ARG A 31 -2.01 -19.63 -12.00
CA ARG A 31 -3.17 -19.14 -11.26
C ARG A 31 -2.85 -17.85 -10.55
N ALA A 32 -1.70 -17.74 -9.89
CA ALA A 32 -1.27 -16.53 -9.22
C ALA A 32 -1.11 -15.36 -10.21
N ALA A 33 -0.48 -15.59 -11.35
CA ALA A 33 -0.32 -14.59 -12.40
C ALA A 33 -1.66 -14.08 -12.96
N ARG A 34 -2.65 -14.97 -13.15
CA ARG A 34 -4.00 -14.56 -13.56
C ARG A 34 -4.68 -13.69 -12.50
N GLN A 35 -4.59 -14.10 -11.24
CA GLN A 35 -5.18 -13.35 -10.14
C GLN A 35 -4.51 -11.98 -9.98
N GLU A 36 -3.20 -11.90 -10.12
CA GLU A 36 -2.44 -10.64 -10.09
C GLU A 36 -2.87 -9.72 -11.23
N ALA A 37 -2.98 -10.25 -12.46
CA ALA A 37 -3.46 -9.48 -13.62
C ALA A 37 -4.91 -8.93 -13.43
N GLU A 38 -5.79 -9.70 -12.79
CA GLU A 38 -7.14 -9.23 -12.46
C GLU A 38 -7.11 -8.08 -11.42
N TRP A 39 -6.24 -8.18 -10.42
CA TRP A 39 -6.06 -7.14 -9.41
C TRP A 39 -5.46 -5.87 -9.98
N ASP A 40 -4.47 -6.01 -10.86
CA ASP A 40 -3.84 -4.89 -11.55
C ASP A 40 -4.85 -4.18 -12.46
N ALA A 41 -5.64 -4.93 -13.23
CA ALA A 41 -6.69 -4.38 -14.08
C ALA A 41 -7.74 -3.60 -13.27
N HIS A 42 -8.12 -4.09 -12.08
CA HIS A 42 -9.02 -3.36 -11.18
C HIS A 42 -8.38 -2.06 -10.70
N SER A 43 -7.12 -2.12 -10.22
CA SER A 43 -6.37 -0.96 -9.75
C SER A 43 -6.18 0.08 -10.85
N ASP A 44 -5.87 -0.35 -12.08
CA ASP A 44 -5.69 0.54 -13.23
C ASP A 44 -6.99 1.22 -13.63
N LYS A 45 -8.12 0.51 -13.58
CA LYS A 45 -9.43 1.11 -13.82
C LYS A 45 -9.76 2.18 -12.77
N ALA A 46 -9.59 1.86 -11.48
CA ALA A 46 -9.83 2.82 -10.41
C ALA A 46 -8.91 4.05 -10.53
N TRP A 47 -7.66 3.83 -10.94
CA TRP A 47 -6.72 4.91 -11.20
C TRP A 47 -7.12 5.78 -12.40
N ALA A 48 -7.57 5.19 -13.49
CA ALA A 48 -8.04 5.92 -14.66
C ALA A 48 -9.24 6.85 -14.32
N GLU A 49 -10.09 6.45 -13.37
CA GLU A 49 -11.18 7.29 -12.86
C GLU A 49 -10.68 8.39 -11.91
N ALA A 50 -9.66 8.08 -11.08
CA ALA A 50 -9.11 9.01 -10.09
C ALA A 50 -8.15 10.06 -10.70
N TYR A 51 -7.38 9.68 -11.71
CA TYR A 51 -6.32 10.51 -12.29
C TYR A 51 -6.77 11.89 -12.80
N PRO A 52 -7.89 12.03 -13.54
CA PRO A 52 -8.38 13.34 -13.94
C PRO A 52 -8.71 14.26 -12.76
N ILE A 53 -9.15 13.67 -11.63
CA ILE A 53 -9.45 14.43 -10.42
C ILE A 53 -8.14 14.92 -9.78
N VAL A 54 -7.11 14.08 -9.76
CA VAL A 54 -5.77 14.43 -9.26
C VAL A 54 -5.18 15.58 -10.08
N MET A 55 -5.26 15.51 -11.41
CA MET A 55 -4.77 16.57 -12.30
C MET A 55 -5.55 17.89 -12.12
N LYS A 56 -6.85 17.81 -11.88
CA LYS A 56 -7.67 18.97 -11.56
C LYS A 56 -7.27 19.60 -10.22
N GLU A 57 -7.03 18.80 -9.19
CA GLU A 57 -6.55 19.25 -7.89
C GLU A 57 -5.18 19.96 -7.99
N GLU A 58 -4.30 19.47 -8.85
CA GLU A 58 -3.02 20.11 -9.15
C GLU A 58 -3.22 21.49 -9.77
N ALA A 59 -4.06 21.59 -10.80
CA ALA A 59 -4.28 22.83 -11.53
C ALA A 59 -5.06 23.89 -10.71
N GLU A 60 -6.08 23.48 -9.95
CA GLU A 60 -6.99 24.39 -9.27
C GLU A 60 -6.61 24.68 -7.83
N ASN A 61 -6.04 23.70 -7.13
CA ASN A 61 -5.80 23.77 -5.68
C ASN A 61 -4.31 23.73 -5.29
N GLY A 62 -3.40 23.77 -6.26
CA GLY A 62 -1.96 23.78 -6.03
C GLY A 62 -1.46 22.54 -5.28
N ARG A 63 -2.07 21.39 -5.54
CA ARG A 63 -1.69 20.09 -4.96
C ARG A 63 -0.96 19.24 -5.99
N PRO A 64 0.36 19.41 -6.16
CA PRO A 64 1.10 18.75 -7.23
C PRO A 64 1.10 17.24 -7.05
N TYR A 65 0.98 16.52 -8.16
CA TYR A 65 1.19 15.08 -8.21
C TYR A 65 2.64 14.79 -8.58
N ARG A 66 3.41 14.27 -7.62
CA ARG A 66 4.85 14.03 -7.76
C ARG A 66 5.23 12.60 -7.38
N PRO A 67 4.84 11.58 -8.16
CA PRO A 67 5.13 10.18 -7.85
C PRO A 67 6.63 9.84 -7.87
N TRP A 68 7.46 10.70 -8.48
CA TRP A 68 8.93 10.55 -8.51
C TRP A 68 9.62 11.16 -7.28
N ALA A 69 8.90 11.81 -6.37
CA ALA A 69 9.49 12.45 -5.21
C ALA A 69 10.26 11.43 -4.36
N SER A 70 11.54 11.66 -4.16
CA SER A 70 12.44 10.80 -3.38
C SER A 70 12.94 11.45 -2.09
N LYS A 71 12.73 12.76 -1.95
CA LYS A 71 13.15 13.56 -0.80
C LYS A 71 11.96 14.37 -0.26
N PRO A 72 11.96 14.67 1.06
CA PRO A 72 10.91 15.51 1.65
C PRO A 72 10.79 16.91 1.01
N GLU A 73 11.89 17.42 0.44
CA GLU A 73 11.94 18.72 -0.22
C GLU A 73 11.21 18.75 -1.57
N ASP A 74 11.01 17.58 -2.19
CA ASP A 74 10.29 17.45 -3.46
C ASP A 74 8.77 17.64 -3.28
N LEU A 75 8.29 17.50 -2.05
CA LEU A 75 6.87 17.58 -1.68
C LEU A 75 6.55 18.90 -1.00
N ILE A 76 5.29 19.31 -1.07
CA ILE A 76 4.83 20.49 -0.37
C ILE A 76 4.82 20.26 1.15
N LYS A 77 5.17 21.30 1.89
CA LYS A 77 5.08 21.31 3.35
C LYS A 77 3.88 22.16 3.77
N ALA A 78 3.03 21.60 4.61
CA ALA A 78 1.96 22.36 5.23
C ALA A 78 2.52 23.29 6.34
N ASP A 79 1.82 24.38 6.63
CA ASP A 79 2.20 25.33 7.71
C ASP A 79 2.13 24.70 9.10
N ILE A 80 1.32 23.64 9.24
CA ILE A 80 1.12 22.92 10.50
C ILE A 80 1.47 21.45 10.33
N VAL A 81 1.94 20.83 11.41
CA VAL A 81 2.28 19.39 11.42
C VAL A 81 1.08 18.51 11.07
N ALA A 82 1.33 17.33 10.52
CA ALA A 82 0.33 16.36 10.11
C ALA A 82 -0.65 16.00 11.25
N PHE A 83 -0.11 15.85 12.45
CA PHE A 83 -0.84 15.65 13.70
C PHE A 83 0.08 16.01 14.89
N PRO A 84 -0.46 16.27 16.10
CA PRO A 84 0.35 16.55 17.29
C PRO A 84 1.37 15.43 17.56
N GLY A 85 2.66 15.78 17.64
CA GLY A 85 3.75 14.83 17.83
C GLY A 85 4.24 14.15 16.56
N ALA A 86 3.86 14.60 15.37
CA ALA A 86 4.42 14.12 14.12
C ALA A 86 5.89 14.53 13.97
N GLU A 87 6.76 13.56 13.65
CA GLU A 87 8.20 13.75 13.48
C GLU A 87 8.68 13.11 12.17
N GLY A 88 9.91 13.43 11.75
CA GLY A 88 10.53 12.88 10.56
C GLY A 88 10.11 13.54 9.26
N GLY A 89 10.45 12.92 8.12
CA GLY A 89 10.25 13.49 6.78
C GLY A 89 8.81 13.82 6.41
N GLY A 90 7.85 13.07 6.94
CA GLY A 90 6.42 13.28 6.73
C GLY A 90 5.73 14.21 7.74
N ALA A 91 6.49 14.83 8.67
CA ALA A 91 5.91 15.63 9.76
C ALA A 91 5.00 16.77 9.30
N TYR A 92 5.27 17.34 8.14
CA TYR A 92 4.52 18.47 7.58
C TYR A 92 3.69 18.10 6.34
N THR A 93 3.41 16.81 6.14
CA THR A 93 2.50 16.43 5.05
C THR A 93 1.10 16.98 5.27
N PRO A 94 0.46 17.58 4.26
CA PRO A 94 -0.91 18.04 4.36
C PRO A 94 -1.93 16.89 4.45
N GLY A 95 -1.59 15.69 3.96
CA GLY A 95 -2.53 14.60 3.84
C GLY A 95 -3.81 15.02 3.12
N GLY A 96 -4.96 14.55 3.57
CA GLY A 96 -6.28 14.90 3.03
C GLY A 96 -6.88 16.21 3.51
N ARG A 97 -6.10 17.07 4.16
CA ARG A 97 -6.57 18.32 4.77
C ARG A 97 -7.22 19.24 3.73
N GLY A 98 -8.39 19.79 4.08
CA GLY A 98 -9.16 20.66 3.17
C GLY A 98 -9.85 19.91 2.02
N GLY A 99 -9.76 18.60 1.98
CA GLY A 99 -10.42 17.77 0.99
C GLY A 99 -11.79 17.23 1.45
N LYS A 100 -12.35 16.34 0.63
CA LYS A 100 -13.65 15.71 0.88
C LYS A 100 -13.57 14.70 2.03
N VAL A 101 -14.61 14.64 2.85
CA VAL A 101 -14.73 13.62 3.91
C VAL A 101 -15.53 12.43 3.37
N TYR A 102 -14.97 11.22 3.50
CA TYR A 102 -15.63 9.96 3.22
C TYR A 102 -15.88 9.22 4.53
N VAL A 103 -17.12 8.82 4.74
CA VAL A 103 -17.50 8.05 5.93
C VAL A 103 -17.62 6.58 5.56
N VAL A 104 -16.79 5.74 6.14
CA VAL A 104 -16.90 4.29 6.00
C VAL A 104 -18.04 3.79 6.89
N THR A 105 -19.07 3.25 6.25
CA THR A 105 -20.30 2.75 6.88
C THR A 105 -20.46 1.24 6.72
N SER A 106 -19.57 0.59 5.97
CA SER A 106 -19.61 -0.84 5.69
C SER A 106 -18.25 -1.50 5.93
N LEU A 107 -18.26 -2.68 6.53
CA LEU A 107 -17.09 -3.55 6.70
C LEU A 107 -16.86 -4.49 5.50
N ALA A 108 -17.69 -4.40 4.45
CA ALA A 108 -17.51 -5.18 3.23
C ALA A 108 -16.19 -4.80 2.50
N ASP A 109 -15.70 -5.71 1.67
CA ASP A 109 -14.49 -5.48 0.87
C ASP A 109 -14.70 -4.42 -0.20
N SER A 110 -15.87 -4.39 -0.84
CA SER A 110 -16.17 -3.49 -1.97
C SER A 110 -17.62 -3.01 -1.94
N GLY A 111 -17.90 -1.99 -2.74
CA GLY A 111 -19.22 -1.37 -2.85
C GLY A 111 -19.32 -0.03 -2.11
N PRO A 112 -20.51 0.58 -2.10
CA PRO A 112 -20.72 1.88 -1.49
C PRO A 112 -20.44 1.89 0.01
N GLY A 113 -19.79 2.96 0.49
CA GLY A 113 -19.49 3.17 1.91
C GLY A 113 -18.37 2.29 2.46
N THR A 114 -17.59 1.63 1.60
CA THR A 114 -16.46 0.79 2.03
C THR A 114 -15.14 1.57 2.09
N LEU A 115 -14.16 1.01 2.81
CA LEU A 115 -12.80 1.55 2.84
C LEU A 115 -12.18 1.57 1.43
N ARG A 116 -12.39 0.52 0.64
CA ARG A 116 -11.89 0.41 -0.73
C ARG A 116 -12.39 1.56 -1.59
N GLU A 117 -13.70 1.80 -1.61
CA GLU A 117 -14.28 2.90 -2.39
C GLU A 117 -13.61 4.24 -2.05
N ALA A 118 -13.44 4.55 -0.77
CA ALA A 118 -12.84 5.81 -0.34
C ALA A 118 -11.34 5.90 -0.69
N CYS A 119 -10.61 4.79 -0.62
CA CYS A 119 -9.18 4.73 -0.94
C CYS A 119 -8.89 4.89 -2.44
N GLU A 120 -9.77 4.37 -3.30
CA GLU A 120 -9.62 4.37 -4.75
C GLU A 120 -10.09 5.66 -5.42
N LYS A 121 -10.74 6.58 -4.69
CA LYS A 121 -11.11 7.91 -5.20
C LYS A 121 -9.89 8.82 -5.41
N GLY A 122 -10.04 9.78 -6.35
CA GLY A 122 -9.09 10.87 -6.53
C GLY A 122 -9.39 12.10 -5.67
N GLY A 123 -8.43 13.02 -5.65
CA GLY A 123 -8.50 14.29 -4.93
C GLY A 123 -8.19 14.17 -3.43
N ALA A 124 -7.98 15.34 -2.82
CA ALA A 124 -7.71 15.40 -1.38
C ALA A 124 -8.91 14.88 -0.58
N ARG A 125 -8.64 13.96 0.38
CA ARG A 125 -9.71 13.28 1.09
C ARG A 125 -9.33 12.81 2.48
N THR A 126 -10.30 12.87 3.37
CA THR A 126 -10.18 12.33 4.73
C THR A 126 -11.19 11.20 4.90
N ILE A 127 -10.72 10.05 5.34
CA ILE A 127 -11.53 8.86 5.57
C ILE A 127 -11.75 8.71 7.07
N VAL A 128 -13.01 8.65 7.46
CA VAL A 128 -13.47 8.45 8.84
C VAL A 128 -14.37 7.22 8.90
N PHE A 129 -14.54 6.62 10.07
CA PHE A 129 -15.28 5.38 10.25
C PHE A 129 -16.48 5.61 11.17
N ASN A 130 -17.64 5.14 10.74
CA ASN A 130 -18.86 5.04 11.56
C ASN A 130 -19.17 3.56 11.90
N VAL A 131 -18.22 2.67 11.65
CA VAL A 131 -18.30 1.24 11.95
C VAL A 131 -17.02 0.78 12.63
N ALA A 132 -17.12 -0.29 13.41
CA ALA A 132 -15.99 -0.97 14.03
C ALA A 132 -16.02 -2.46 13.68
N GLY A 133 -14.86 -3.07 13.57
CA GLY A 133 -14.74 -4.50 13.31
C GLY A 133 -13.65 -4.85 12.31
N VAL A 134 -13.81 -5.98 11.64
CA VAL A 134 -12.83 -6.53 10.71
C VAL A 134 -13.30 -6.32 9.27
N ILE A 135 -12.51 -5.62 8.49
CA ILE A 135 -12.64 -5.52 7.04
C ILE A 135 -11.75 -6.60 6.43
N LYS A 136 -12.36 -7.62 5.82
CA LYS A 136 -11.63 -8.70 5.15
C LYS A 136 -11.51 -8.40 3.66
N LEU A 137 -10.30 -8.10 3.20
CA LEU A 137 -10.01 -7.84 1.80
C LEU A 137 -9.86 -9.15 1.03
N ASN A 138 -10.57 -9.30 -0.07
CA ASN A 138 -10.46 -10.40 -1.03
C ASN A 138 -9.39 -10.11 -2.10
N SER A 139 -9.14 -8.83 -2.37
CA SER A 139 -8.10 -8.34 -3.28
C SER A 139 -7.34 -7.17 -2.65
N PRO A 140 -6.12 -6.85 -3.09
CA PRO A 140 -5.39 -5.70 -2.60
C PRO A 140 -6.18 -4.40 -2.77
N ILE A 141 -6.01 -3.47 -1.81
CA ILE A 141 -6.33 -2.06 -2.02
C ILE A 141 -5.02 -1.37 -2.35
N THR A 142 -4.93 -0.67 -3.48
CA THR A 142 -3.78 0.15 -3.85
C THR A 142 -4.19 1.62 -3.85
N VAL A 143 -3.66 2.38 -2.91
CA VAL A 143 -3.87 3.83 -2.84
C VAL A 143 -2.89 4.49 -3.79
N ARG A 144 -3.37 4.98 -4.93
CA ARG A 144 -2.55 5.64 -5.97
C ARG A 144 -2.71 7.16 -6.01
N ALA A 145 -3.86 7.67 -5.58
CA ALA A 145 -4.10 9.10 -5.53
C ALA A 145 -3.54 9.71 -4.23
N PRO A 146 -2.75 10.81 -4.31
CA PRO A 146 -2.16 11.49 -3.16
C PRO A 146 -3.19 12.23 -2.30
N TYR A 147 -2.71 12.87 -1.24
CA TYR A 147 -3.47 13.74 -0.34
C TYR A 147 -4.62 13.03 0.37
N ILE A 148 -4.28 11.91 1.04
CA ILE A 148 -5.24 11.10 1.79
C ILE A 148 -4.91 11.08 3.28
N THR A 149 -5.93 11.18 4.12
CA THR A 149 -5.84 10.94 5.56
C THR A 149 -6.84 9.87 5.97
N ILE A 150 -6.39 8.82 6.64
CA ILE A 150 -7.23 7.73 7.17
C ILE A 150 -7.19 7.78 8.69
N LEU A 151 -8.33 8.06 9.31
CA LEU A 151 -8.46 8.32 10.74
C LEU A 151 -9.17 7.16 11.45
N GLY A 152 -8.44 6.08 11.76
CA GLY A 152 -8.98 4.91 12.45
C GLY A 152 -9.51 5.21 13.86
N GLN A 153 -9.03 6.28 14.52
CA GLN A 153 -9.54 6.71 15.83
C GLN A 153 -10.98 7.21 15.82
N THR A 154 -11.58 7.45 14.65
CA THR A 154 -12.98 7.83 14.54
C THR A 154 -13.94 6.64 14.62
N ALA A 155 -13.42 5.45 14.46
CA ALA A 155 -14.21 4.22 14.57
C ALA A 155 -14.71 4.02 16.01
N PRO A 156 -15.96 3.59 16.20
CA PRO A 156 -16.49 3.27 17.52
C PRO A 156 -15.80 2.05 18.15
N GLY A 157 -16.00 1.83 19.44
CA GLY A 157 -15.56 0.66 20.18
C GLY A 157 -14.07 0.36 20.00
N ASP A 158 -13.76 -0.89 19.63
CA ASP A 158 -12.36 -1.36 19.46
C ASP A 158 -11.71 -0.93 18.13
N GLY A 159 -12.39 -0.12 17.32
CA GLY A 159 -11.85 0.40 16.07
C GLY A 159 -11.91 -0.60 14.91
N VAL A 160 -11.09 -0.36 13.88
CA VAL A 160 -11.09 -1.13 12.62
C VAL A 160 -9.80 -1.93 12.47
N CYS A 161 -9.93 -3.16 11.99
CA CYS A 161 -8.84 -4.03 11.60
C CYS A 161 -9.01 -4.48 10.14
N VAL A 162 -8.00 -4.24 9.32
CA VAL A 162 -7.97 -4.70 7.92
C VAL A 162 -7.19 -6.01 7.85
N THR A 163 -7.79 -7.04 7.23
CA THR A 163 -7.21 -8.39 7.10
C THR A 163 -7.31 -8.90 5.67
N GLY A 164 -6.75 -10.07 5.39
CA GLY A 164 -6.82 -10.73 4.09
C GLY A 164 -5.72 -10.23 3.13
N ALA A 165 -6.10 -9.62 2.03
CA ALA A 165 -5.16 -9.13 1.03
C ALA A 165 -4.36 -7.91 1.50
N SER A 166 -3.42 -7.46 0.68
CA SER A 166 -2.52 -6.35 0.98
C SER A 166 -3.24 -4.99 0.93
N PHE A 167 -2.79 -4.07 1.80
CA PHE A 167 -3.08 -2.65 1.69
C PHE A 167 -1.79 -1.96 1.24
N LEU A 168 -1.78 -1.40 0.05
CA LEU A 168 -0.61 -0.85 -0.61
C LEU A 168 -0.73 0.67 -0.72
N ILE A 169 0.36 1.36 -0.47
CA ILE A 169 0.49 2.80 -0.67
C ILE A 169 1.46 3.01 -1.82
N ASP A 170 0.96 3.51 -2.93
CA ASP A 170 1.72 3.80 -4.15
C ASP A 170 1.53 5.28 -4.52
N THR A 171 1.81 6.16 -3.55
CA THR A 171 1.63 7.59 -3.69
C THR A 171 2.31 8.35 -2.55
N HIS A 172 2.14 9.67 -2.51
CA HIS A 172 2.69 10.57 -1.50
C HIS A 172 1.60 11.30 -0.71
N ASP A 173 1.98 12.03 0.33
CA ASP A 173 1.09 12.83 1.19
C ASP A 173 -0.04 12.01 1.81
N VAL A 174 0.35 10.92 2.47
CA VAL A 174 -0.55 9.97 3.12
C VAL A 174 -0.40 10.03 4.64
N ILE A 175 -1.51 10.15 5.35
CA ILE A 175 -1.59 10.06 6.81
C ILE A 175 -2.49 8.88 7.16
N ILE A 176 -1.97 7.90 7.91
CA ILE A 176 -2.76 6.79 8.43
C ILE A 176 -2.57 6.72 9.94
N ARG A 177 -3.66 6.77 10.68
CA ARG A 177 -3.63 6.75 12.15
C ARG A 177 -4.62 5.75 12.74
N HIS A 178 -4.19 5.09 13.82
CA HIS A 178 -5.01 4.19 14.63
C HIS A 178 -5.71 3.07 13.83
N MET A 179 -5.08 2.64 12.73
CA MET A 179 -5.50 1.48 11.96
C MET A 179 -4.73 0.24 12.38
N ARG A 180 -5.37 -0.91 12.33
CA ARG A 180 -4.74 -2.22 12.50
C ARG A 180 -4.73 -2.96 11.17
N PHE A 181 -3.56 -3.38 10.72
CA PHE A 181 -3.39 -4.20 9.53
C PHE A 181 -2.85 -5.57 9.95
N ARG A 182 -3.60 -6.61 9.66
CA ARG A 182 -3.27 -7.99 9.97
C ARG A 182 -3.43 -8.85 8.72
N ARG A 183 -2.39 -8.88 7.89
CA ARG A 183 -2.40 -9.73 6.70
C ARG A 183 -2.54 -11.18 7.15
N GLY A 184 -3.65 -11.80 6.79
CA GLY A 184 -3.92 -13.22 7.02
C GLY A 184 -3.57 -14.06 5.80
N ARG A 185 -3.79 -15.39 5.89
CA ARG A 185 -3.88 -16.25 4.71
C ARG A 185 -5.18 -15.93 3.97
N ILE A 186 -5.07 -15.74 2.66
CA ILE A 186 -6.21 -15.64 1.73
C ILE A 186 -6.68 -17.06 1.41
#